data_c2594abc9ecacfa517b3648ce257b845
#
_entry.id   c2594abc9ecacfa517b3648ce257b845
#
_cell.length_a   1.000
_cell.length_b   1.000
_cell.length_c   1.000
_cell.angle_alpha   90.00
_cell.angle_beta   90.00
_cell.angle_gamma   90.00
#
_symmetry.space_group_name_H-M   'P 1'
#
loop_
_entity.id
_entity.type
_entity.pdbx_description
1 polymer ?
#
loop_
_entity_poly.entity_id
_entity_poly.type
_entity_poly.pdbx_seq_one_letter_code
_entity_poly.pdbx_strand_id
1 'polypeptide(L)'
;MLNESDQKIVQYRITRKYEEMVNSHVIMDNTTNKSSWEKIKKAQLFCDFLEQKNIFYEYCFKHPEVLGCDESKSYYQRFCSYVENYTICKNLVVHERKGKHRKFLIITDQSKQVDLKKLKEVLASSKLEFISEEELATLLNTYPGNVSIFNLLYDRDQQVELIIDEELLTSELLVFHPLYNGMSMFIKP
;
A
#
# COMPACT_ATOMS: atom_id res chain seq x y z
N MET A 1 -4.48 -9.46 -21.15
CA MET A 1 -4.86 -10.65 -20.35
C MET A 1 -3.72 -11.65 -20.47
N LEU A 2 -3.04 -11.95 -19.37
CA LEU A 2 -2.05 -13.03 -19.31
C LEU A 2 -2.77 -14.37 -19.56
N ASN A 3 -2.13 -15.31 -20.24
CA ASN A 3 -2.71 -16.62 -20.44
C ASN A 3 -2.64 -17.46 -19.14
N GLU A 4 -3.41 -18.55 -19.04
CA GLU A 4 -3.46 -19.37 -17.82
C GLU A 4 -2.10 -19.99 -17.44
N SER A 5 -1.20 -20.24 -18.41
CA SER A 5 0.13 -20.76 -18.16
C SER A 5 1.05 -19.70 -17.52
N ASP A 6 0.94 -18.45 -17.95
CA ASP A 6 1.70 -17.34 -17.36
C ASP A 6 1.23 -17.05 -15.94
N GLN A 7 -0.07 -17.13 -15.68
CA GLN A 7 -0.64 -16.99 -14.33
C GLN A 7 -0.12 -18.04 -13.36
N LYS A 8 -0.04 -19.31 -13.78
CA LYS A 8 0.50 -20.41 -12.95
C LYS A 8 2.00 -20.25 -12.64
N ILE A 9 2.78 -19.76 -13.62
CA ILE A 9 4.21 -19.53 -13.43
C ILE A 9 4.46 -18.39 -12.43
N VAL A 10 3.67 -17.33 -12.48
CA VAL A 10 3.75 -16.21 -11.55
C VAL A 10 3.39 -16.68 -10.14
N GLN A 11 2.31 -17.41 -9.96
CA GLN A 11 1.87 -17.96 -8.67
C GLN A 11 2.95 -18.86 -8.03
N TYR A 12 3.57 -19.75 -8.81
CA TYR A 12 4.62 -20.66 -8.30
C TYR A 12 5.88 -19.89 -7.86
N ARG A 13 6.28 -18.85 -8.58
CA ARG A 13 7.43 -18.01 -8.23
C ARG A 13 7.21 -17.22 -6.95
N ILE A 14 6.00 -16.71 -6.73
CA ILE A 14 5.62 -15.93 -5.56
C ILE A 14 5.73 -16.77 -4.30
N THR A 15 5.10 -17.94 -4.25
CA THR A 15 5.06 -18.80 -3.06
C THR A 15 6.46 -19.24 -2.64
N ARG A 16 7.28 -19.70 -3.59
CA ARG A 16 8.62 -20.21 -3.30
C ARG A 16 9.59 -19.10 -2.86
N LYS A 17 9.58 -17.93 -3.50
CA LYS A 17 10.42 -16.79 -3.11
C LYS A 17 10.02 -16.22 -1.76
N TYR A 18 8.73 -16.19 -1.45
CA TYR A 18 8.24 -15.77 -0.15
C TYR A 18 8.78 -16.66 0.97
N GLU A 19 8.73 -17.98 0.83
CA GLU A 19 9.28 -18.93 1.79
C GLU A 19 10.80 -18.79 1.95
N GLU A 20 11.54 -18.62 0.85
CA GLU A 20 12.99 -18.42 0.86
C GLU A 20 13.38 -17.10 1.56
N MET A 21 12.63 -16.01 1.34
CA MET A 21 12.90 -14.71 1.96
C MET A 21 12.51 -14.68 3.44
N VAL A 22 11.42 -15.31 3.83
CA VAL A 22 10.99 -15.42 5.23
C VAL A 22 11.99 -16.27 6.03
N ASN A 23 12.49 -17.36 5.46
CA ASN A 23 13.43 -18.26 6.13
C ASN A 23 14.86 -17.71 6.22
N SER A 24 15.27 -16.83 5.31
CA SER A 24 16.64 -16.29 5.29
C SER A 24 16.90 -15.09 6.19
N HIS A 25 15.86 -14.37 6.67
CA HIS A 25 16.01 -13.08 7.34
C HIS A 25 15.08 -12.86 8.55
N VAL A 26 14.68 -13.91 9.23
CA VAL A 26 14.00 -13.75 10.53
C VAL A 26 15.04 -13.36 11.58
N ILE A 27 15.36 -12.09 11.65
CA ILE A 27 15.85 -11.51 12.90
C ILE A 27 14.60 -11.41 13.79
N MET A 28 14.41 -12.42 14.63
CA MET A 28 13.42 -12.33 15.70
C MET A 28 13.93 -11.29 16.72
N ASP A 29 13.45 -10.08 16.61
CA ASP A 29 13.50 -9.16 17.72
C ASP A 29 12.46 -9.64 18.73
N ASN A 30 12.92 -10.26 19.81
CA ASN A 30 12.09 -10.79 20.90
C ASN A 30 11.40 -9.70 21.74
N THR A 31 11.50 -8.44 21.35
CA THR A 31 10.88 -7.29 22.03
C THR A 31 9.55 -6.84 21.42
N THR A 32 8.97 -7.62 20.49
CA THR A 32 7.73 -7.24 19.81
C THR A 32 6.55 -7.22 20.79
N ASN A 33 6.04 -6.03 21.00
CA ASN A 33 4.82 -5.70 21.72
C ASN A 33 3.62 -6.50 21.12
N LYS A 34 2.67 -6.97 21.95
CA LYS A 34 1.46 -7.70 21.50
C LYS A 34 0.72 -7.02 20.32
N SER A 35 0.76 -5.68 20.27
CA SER A 35 0.18 -4.90 19.17
C SER A 35 0.80 -5.17 17.80
N SER A 36 2.10 -5.46 17.74
CA SER A 36 2.80 -5.75 16.47
C SER A 36 2.38 -7.08 15.87
N TRP A 37 2.13 -8.09 16.69
CA TRP A 37 1.63 -9.39 16.24
C TRP A 37 0.24 -9.32 15.62
N GLU A 38 -0.66 -8.51 16.16
CA GLU A 38 -2.00 -8.30 15.61
C GLU A 38 -1.94 -7.63 14.24
N LYS A 39 -1.06 -6.62 14.08
CA LYS A 39 -0.82 -5.95 12.80
C LYS A 39 -0.27 -6.90 11.75
N ILE A 40 0.75 -7.70 12.10
CA ILE A 40 1.33 -8.71 11.22
C ILE A 40 0.28 -9.74 10.82
N LYS A 41 -0.52 -10.24 11.78
CA LYS A 41 -1.61 -11.18 11.51
C LYS A 41 -2.65 -10.59 10.56
N LYS A 42 -3.01 -9.32 10.72
CA LYS A 42 -3.92 -8.61 9.81
C LYS A 42 -3.38 -8.58 8.38
N ALA A 43 -2.10 -8.24 8.22
CA ALA A 43 -1.46 -8.22 6.90
C ALA A 43 -1.36 -9.61 6.28
N GLN A 44 -1.07 -10.64 7.08
CA GLN A 44 -1.02 -12.03 6.63
C GLN A 44 -2.39 -12.50 6.13
N LEU A 45 -3.44 -12.29 6.92
CA LEU A 45 -4.82 -12.61 6.51
C LEU A 45 -5.24 -11.89 5.23
N PHE A 46 -4.71 -10.67 5.01
CA PHE A 46 -4.94 -9.96 3.76
C PHE A 46 -4.22 -10.62 2.58
N CYS A 47 -2.97 -11.05 2.73
CA CYS A 47 -2.26 -11.82 1.71
C CYS A 47 -3.00 -13.12 1.37
N ASP A 48 -3.42 -13.88 2.39
CA ASP A 48 -4.20 -15.10 2.23
C ASP A 48 -5.53 -14.85 1.49
N PHE A 49 -6.19 -13.72 1.77
CA PHE A 49 -7.39 -13.28 1.05
C PHE A 49 -7.11 -13.01 -0.43
N LEU A 50 -6.01 -12.31 -0.76
CA LEU A 50 -5.64 -12.07 -2.16
C LEU A 50 -5.40 -13.38 -2.91
N GLU A 51 -4.68 -14.31 -2.30
CA GLU A 51 -4.42 -15.64 -2.86
C GLU A 51 -5.71 -16.42 -3.11
N GLN A 52 -6.64 -16.44 -2.14
CA GLN A 52 -7.96 -17.08 -2.30
C GLN A 52 -8.80 -16.46 -3.43
N LYS A 53 -8.59 -15.16 -3.71
CA LYS A 53 -9.27 -14.45 -4.80
C LYS A 53 -8.54 -14.53 -6.13
N ASN A 54 -7.41 -15.25 -6.19
CA ASN A 54 -6.52 -15.29 -7.34
C ASN A 54 -6.05 -13.88 -7.79
N ILE A 55 -5.82 -13.00 -6.81
CA ILE A 55 -5.24 -11.67 -7.04
C ILE A 55 -3.74 -11.80 -6.78
N PHE A 56 -2.95 -11.59 -7.84
CA PHE A 56 -1.50 -11.83 -7.81
C PHE A 56 -0.72 -10.59 -7.37
N TYR A 57 0.34 -10.83 -6.59
CA TYR A 57 1.39 -9.88 -6.29
C TYR A 57 2.75 -10.52 -6.55
N GLU A 58 3.74 -9.73 -6.95
CA GLU A 58 5.06 -10.27 -7.33
C GLU A 58 5.91 -10.63 -6.11
N TYR A 59 5.90 -9.77 -5.08
CA TYR A 59 6.66 -9.95 -3.84
C TYR A 59 5.89 -9.38 -2.65
N CYS A 60 6.08 -10.01 -1.48
CA CYS A 60 5.65 -9.46 -0.21
C CYS A 60 6.67 -9.84 0.87
N PHE A 61 7.16 -8.87 1.66
CA PHE A 61 8.14 -9.13 2.71
C PHE A 61 7.94 -8.24 3.93
N LYS A 62 8.43 -8.70 5.09
CA LYS A 62 8.43 -7.97 6.35
C LYS A 62 9.70 -7.13 6.50
N HIS A 63 9.55 -5.99 7.15
CA HIS A 63 10.63 -5.10 7.57
C HIS A 63 10.21 -4.39 8.86
N PRO A 64 11.11 -3.67 9.57
CA PRO A 64 10.72 -2.79 10.67
C PRO A 64 9.65 -1.78 10.22
N GLU A 65 8.75 -1.39 11.13
CA GLU A 65 7.79 -0.33 10.85
C GLU A 65 8.51 0.93 10.40
N VAL A 66 8.07 1.50 9.29
CA VAL A 66 8.66 2.69 8.68
C VAL A 66 7.64 3.82 8.76
N LEU A 67 7.99 4.90 9.45
CA LEU A 67 7.12 6.06 9.61
C LEU A 67 7.31 7.11 8.52
N GLY A 68 8.36 6.99 7.69
CA GLY A 68 8.69 7.93 6.63
C GLY A 68 9.25 7.28 5.38
N CYS A 69 9.02 7.93 4.24
CA CYS A 69 9.41 7.43 2.93
C CYS A 69 10.93 7.26 2.76
N ASP A 70 11.76 8.06 3.45
CA ASP A 70 13.22 7.99 3.30
C ASP A 70 13.82 6.78 4.03
N GLU A 71 13.24 6.38 5.16
CA GLU A 71 13.65 5.17 5.87
C GLU A 71 13.35 3.91 5.05
N SER A 72 12.24 3.90 4.32
CA SER A 72 11.85 2.75 3.50
C SER A 72 12.85 2.45 2.39
N LYS A 73 13.46 3.48 1.78
CA LYS A 73 14.45 3.31 0.69
C LYS A 73 15.61 2.42 1.10
N SER A 74 16.14 2.57 2.32
CA SER A 74 17.28 1.77 2.81
C SER A 74 16.93 0.28 2.91
N TYR A 75 15.69 -0.04 3.31
CA TYR A 75 15.20 -1.41 3.36
C TYR A 75 14.99 -1.98 1.96
N TYR A 76 14.38 -1.22 1.04
CA TYR A 76 14.17 -1.67 -0.34
C TYR A 76 15.49 -1.93 -1.06
N GLN A 77 16.48 -1.04 -0.93
CA GLN A 77 17.80 -1.25 -1.52
C GLN A 77 18.47 -2.53 -1.01
N ARG A 78 18.29 -2.87 0.26
CA ARG A 78 18.86 -4.07 0.87
C ARG A 78 18.13 -5.35 0.48
N PHE A 79 16.78 -5.33 0.42
CA PHE A 79 15.95 -6.50 0.19
C PHE A 79 15.56 -6.69 -1.28
N CYS A 80 15.59 -5.64 -2.08
CA CYS A 80 15.19 -5.64 -3.48
C CYS A 80 16.37 -5.40 -4.42
N SER A 81 17.59 -5.81 -4.05
CA SER A 81 18.79 -5.67 -4.89
C SER A 81 18.66 -6.38 -6.26
N TYR A 82 17.68 -7.24 -6.43
CA TYR A 82 17.34 -7.97 -7.64
C TYR A 82 16.01 -7.54 -8.28
N VAL A 83 15.33 -6.54 -7.70
CA VAL A 83 14.12 -5.93 -8.26
C VAL A 83 14.51 -4.56 -8.81
N GLU A 84 14.55 -4.45 -10.10
CA GLU A 84 14.78 -3.18 -10.81
C GLU A 84 13.40 -2.58 -11.14
N ASN A 85 13.31 -1.26 -11.31
CA ASN A 85 12.13 -0.56 -11.83
C ASN A 85 10.84 -0.71 -11.00
N TYR A 86 10.89 -0.34 -9.72
CA TYR A 86 9.70 -0.22 -8.89
C TYR A 86 9.47 1.22 -8.42
N THR A 87 8.22 1.57 -8.19
CA THR A 87 7.82 2.86 -7.62
C THR A 87 7.15 2.66 -6.26
N ILE A 88 7.68 3.32 -5.23
CA ILE A 88 7.08 3.31 -3.90
C ILE A 88 5.92 4.31 -3.89
N CYS A 89 4.74 3.84 -3.53
CA CYS A 89 3.54 4.64 -3.56
C CYS A 89 3.30 5.34 -2.22
N LYS A 90 2.99 6.64 -2.31
CA LYS A 90 2.48 7.44 -1.22
C LYS A 90 0.96 7.51 -1.31
N ASN A 91 0.31 7.32 -0.18
CA ASN A 91 -1.13 7.27 -0.05
C ASN A 91 -1.61 8.41 0.86
N LEU A 92 -2.46 9.30 0.35
CA LEU A 92 -2.96 10.46 1.06
C LEU A 92 -4.49 10.45 1.03
N VAL A 93 -5.12 10.67 2.17
CA VAL A 93 -6.58 10.82 2.23
C VAL A 93 -6.95 12.26 2.54
N VAL A 94 -7.75 12.84 1.68
CA VAL A 94 -8.23 14.20 1.81
C VAL A 94 -9.76 14.27 1.61
N HIS A 95 -10.36 15.33 2.11
CA HIS A 95 -11.77 15.60 1.91
C HIS A 95 -12.02 17.05 1.49
N GLU A 96 -13.18 17.29 0.90
CA GLU A 96 -13.68 18.64 0.65
C GLU A 96 -14.12 19.28 1.96
N ARG A 97 -13.62 20.50 2.23
CA ARG A 97 -14.03 21.27 3.40
C ARG A 97 -15.50 21.71 3.35
N LYS A 98 -16.03 21.94 2.16
CA LYS A 98 -17.39 22.44 1.92
C LYS A 98 -18.00 21.75 0.70
N GLY A 99 -19.31 21.83 0.58
CA GLY A 99 -20.02 21.32 -0.58
C GLY A 99 -20.50 19.88 -0.41
N LYS A 100 -20.11 19.01 -1.32
CA LYS A 100 -20.54 17.60 -1.33
C LYS A 100 -19.81 16.71 -0.31
N HIS A 101 -18.80 17.25 0.38
CA HIS A 101 -17.96 16.52 1.32
C HIS A 101 -17.33 15.24 0.73
N ARG A 102 -16.96 15.31 -0.56
CA ARG A 102 -16.28 14.21 -1.25
C ARG A 102 -14.97 13.90 -0.55
N LYS A 103 -14.63 12.62 -0.50
CA LYS A 103 -13.39 12.12 0.08
C LYS A 103 -12.56 11.45 -1.01
N PHE A 104 -11.25 11.62 -0.96
CA PHE A 104 -10.34 11.12 -2.00
C PHE A 104 -9.18 10.39 -1.35
N LEU A 105 -8.89 9.18 -1.85
CA LEU A 105 -7.63 8.51 -1.63
C LEU A 105 -6.73 8.77 -2.85
N ILE A 106 -5.65 9.50 -2.62
CA ILE A 106 -4.69 9.91 -3.66
C ILE A 106 -3.48 9.00 -3.59
N ILE A 107 -3.15 8.35 -4.69
CA ILE A 107 -1.97 7.51 -4.85
C ILE A 107 -1.00 8.20 -5.81
N THR A 108 0.23 8.41 -5.37
CA THR A 108 1.29 9.02 -6.18
C THR A 108 2.66 8.45 -5.79
N ASP A 109 3.69 8.71 -6.61
CA ASP A 109 5.06 8.42 -6.25
C ASP A 109 5.44 9.14 -4.94
N GLN A 110 6.14 8.44 -4.04
CA GLN A 110 6.54 8.98 -2.75
C GLN A 110 7.40 10.25 -2.86
N SER A 111 8.18 10.41 -3.93
CA SER A 111 9.06 11.56 -4.18
C SER A 111 8.28 12.82 -4.58
N LYS A 112 7.06 12.68 -5.09
CA LYS A 112 6.24 13.80 -5.53
C LYS A 112 5.60 14.56 -4.35
N GLN A 113 5.59 15.86 -4.41
CA GLN A 113 4.76 16.69 -3.53
C GLN A 113 3.40 16.93 -4.17
N VAL A 114 2.33 16.60 -3.46
CA VAL A 114 0.97 16.82 -3.93
C VAL A 114 0.56 18.27 -3.65
N ASP A 115 0.31 19.03 -4.71
CA ASP A 115 -0.25 20.37 -4.62
C ASP A 115 -1.78 20.29 -4.52
N LEU A 116 -2.31 20.36 -3.30
CA LEU A 116 -3.76 20.29 -3.06
C LEU A 116 -4.54 21.45 -3.70
N LYS A 117 -3.88 22.58 -4.01
CA LYS A 117 -4.55 23.69 -4.70
C LYS A 117 -4.78 23.37 -6.17
N LYS A 118 -3.77 22.82 -6.85
CA LYS A 118 -3.92 22.35 -8.24
C LYS A 118 -4.87 21.17 -8.33
N LEU A 119 -4.74 20.22 -7.40
CA LEU A 119 -5.62 19.03 -7.37
C LEU A 119 -7.09 19.44 -7.19
N LYS A 120 -7.39 20.42 -6.33
CA LYS A 120 -8.73 21.00 -6.18
C LYS A 120 -9.32 21.46 -7.51
N GLU A 121 -8.52 22.11 -8.36
CA GLU A 121 -8.96 22.59 -9.67
C GLU A 121 -9.27 21.45 -10.62
N VAL A 122 -8.38 20.45 -10.69
CA VAL A 122 -8.56 19.24 -11.52
C VAL A 122 -9.80 18.45 -11.12
N LEU A 123 -10.05 18.30 -9.81
CA LEU A 123 -11.20 17.56 -9.28
C LEU A 123 -12.50 18.37 -9.26
N ALA A 124 -12.46 19.65 -9.68
CA ALA A 124 -13.57 20.59 -9.57
C ALA A 124 -14.19 20.55 -8.16
N SER A 125 -13.32 20.53 -7.14
CA SER A 125 -13.70 20.39 -5.73
C SER A 125 -13.61 21.70 -4.96
N SER A 126 -14.15 21.72 -3.75
CA SER A 126 -13.89 22.80 -2.80
C SER A 126 -12.46 22.69 -2.24
N LYS A 127 -12.07 23.51 -1.27
CA LYS A 127 -10.76 23.41 -0.62
C LYS A 127 -10.58 21.99 -0.06
N LEU A 128 -9.47 21.35 -0.41
CA LEU A 128 -9.08 20.04 0.09
C LEU A 128 -8.28 20.19 1.39
N GLU A 129 -8.57 19.34 2.35
CA GLU A 129 -7.88 19.23 3.64
C GLU A 129 -7.64 17.75 3.95
N PHE A 130 -6.56 17.44 4.70
CA PHE A 130 -6.34 16.07 5.16
C PHE A 130 -7.44 15.65 6.11
N ILE A 131 -7.87 14.41 5.98
CA ILE A 131 -8.86 13.80 6.86
C ILE A 131 -8.28 13.63 8.28
N SER A 132 -9.11 13.69 9.30
CA SER A 132 -8.67 13.46 10.68
C SER A 132 -8.31 12.00 10.94
N GLU A 133 -7.51 11.76 11.98
CA GLU A 133 -7.15 10.39 12.40
C GLU A 133 -8.38 9.58 12.82
N GLU A 134 -9.33 10.21 13.52
CA GLU A 134 -10.57 9.59 13.93
C GLU A 134 -11.44 9.17 12.73
N GLU A 135 -11.53 10.04 11.74
CA GLU A 135 -12.25 9.75 10.50
C GLU A 135 -11.55 8.68 9.67
N LEU A 136 -10.20 8.67 9.60
CA LEU A 136 -9.42 7.58 8.98
C LEU A 136 -9.70 6.24 9.64
N ALA A 137 -9.72 6.20 10.97
CA ALA A 137 -9.98 4.97 11.73
C ALA A 137 -11.39 4.43 11.44
N THR A 138 -12.37 5.32 11.41
CA THR A 138 -13.77 4.95 11.18
C THR A 138 -14.04 4.50 9.74
N LEU A 139 -13.51 5.25 8.77
CA LEU A 139 -13.82 5.07 7.36
C LEU A 139 -13.00 3.95 6.72
N LEU A 140 -11.69 3.91 7.00
CA LEU A 140 -10.72 3.05 6.33
C LEU A 140 -10.01 2.06 7.27
N ASN A 141 -10.40 2.01 8.55
CA ASN A 141 -9.80 1.14 9.57
C ASN A 141 -8.26 1.22 9.60
N THR A 142 -7.74 2.46 9.56
CA THR A 142 -6.31 2.76 9.51
C THR A 142 -5.99 4.05 10.29
N TYR A 143 -4.71 4.43 10.31
CA TYR A 143 -4.20 5.62 10.99
C TYR A 143 -3.13 6.32 10.12
N PRO A 144 -2.75 7.57 10.41
CA PRO A 144 -1.70 8.27 9.69
C PRO A 144 -0.39 7.46 9.64
N GLY A 145 0.24 7.42 8.47
CA GLY A 145 1.46 6.62 8.24
C GLY A 145 1.22 5.15 7.90
N ASN A 146 -0.04 4.66 7.99
CA ASN A 146 -0.40 3.29 7.63
C ASN A 146 -1.49 3.22 6.54
N VAL A 147 -1.76 4.33 5.88
CA VAL A 147 -2.75 4.36 4.78
C VAL A 147 -2.22 3.63 3.56
N SER A 148 -3.04 2.75 3.01
CA SER A 148 -2.76 1.99 1.79
C SER A 148 -3.98 1.97 0.88
N ILE A 149 -3.79 1.78 -0.42
CA ILE A 149 -4.88 1.55 -1.37
C ILE A 149 -5.81 0.41 -0.89
N PHE A 150 -5.26 -0.59 -0.23
CA PHE A 150 -6.01 -1.75 0.26
C PHE A 150 -6.98 -1.42 1.42
N ASN A 151 -6.86 -0.24 2.04
CA ASN A 151 -7.82 0.20 3.05
C ASN A 151 -9.21 0.47 2.46
N LEU A 152 -9.33 0.66 1.14
CA LEU A 152 -10.64 0.78 0.46
C LEU A 152 -11.54 -0.46 0.66
N LEU A 153 -10.99 -1.61 1.06
CA LEU A 153 -11.79 -2.79 1.44
C LEU A 153 -12.71 -2.55 2.65
N TYR A 154 -12.39 -1.54 3.46
CA TYR A 154 -13.21 -1.14 4.63
C TYR A 154 -14.25 -0.08 4.29
N ASP A 155 -14.13 0.60 3.15
CA ASP A 155 -15.10 1.59 2.66
C ASP A 155 -16.32 0.90 2.02
N ARG A 156 -17.17 0.34 2.87
CA ARG A 156 -18.33 -0.45 2.42
C ARG A 156 -19.37 0.38 1.66
N ASP A 157 -19.47 1.65 2.00
CA ASP A 157 -20.45 2.58 1.42
C ASP A 157 -19.91 3.32 0.20
N GLN A 158 -18.68 3.00 -0.23
CA GLN A 158 -18.01 3.60 -1.40
C GLN A 158 -17.96 5.14 -1.34
N GLN A 159 -17.62 5.67 -0.18
CA GLN A 159 -17.56 7.11 0.06
C GLN A 159 -16.25 7.75 -0.42
N VAL A 160 -15.22 6.95 -0.68
CA VAL A 160 -13.87 7.42 -1.03
C VAL A 160 -13.62 7.21 -2.51
N GLU A 161 -13.39 8.29 -3.23
CA GLU A 161 -12.98 8.27 -4.63
C GLU A 161 -11.48 8.00 -4.72
N LEU A 162 -11.08 7.03 -5.55
CA LEU A 162 -9.68 6.69 -5.77
C LEU A 162 -9.11 7.57 -6.91
N ILE A 163 -8.02 8.28 -6.62
CA ILE A 163 -7.28 9.09 -7.57
C ILE A 163 -5.87 8.52 -7.68
N ILE A 164 -5.48 8.12 -8.87
CA ILE A 164 -4.15 7.55 -9.15
C ILE A 164 -3.40 8.49 -10.10
N ASP A 165 -2.17 8.81 -9.74
CA ASP A 165 -1.24 9.51 -10.63
C ASP A 165 -0.94 8.63 -11.85
N GLU A 166 -1.21 9.13 -13.05
CA GLU A 166 -1.08 8.37 -14.30
C GLU A 166 0.34 7.86 -14.54
N GLU A 167 1.36 8.56 -14.07
CA GLU A 167 2.76 8.12 -14.20
C GLU A 167 3.02 6.78 -13.50
N LEU A 168 2.26 6.44 -12.44
CA LEU A 168 2.37 5.14 -11.78
C LEU A 168 2.00 3.98 -12.70
N LEU A 169 1.12 4.21 -13.69
CA LEU A 169 0.70 3.18 -14.64
C LEU A 169 1.80 2.78 -15.63
N THR A 170 2.90 3.55 -15.70
CA THR A 170 4.07 3.23 -16.52
C THR A 170 5.16 2.49 -15.75
N SER A 171 5.01 2.32 -14.43
CA SER A 171 5.95 1.56 -13.60
C SER A 171 5.83 0.06 -13.84
N GLU A 172 6.92 -0.67 -13.74
CA GLU A 172 6.85 -2.14 -13.79
C GLU A 172 6.17 -2.72 -12.56
N LEU A 173 6.51 -2.18 -11.39
CA LEU A 173 5.96 -2.59 -10.10
C LEU A 173 5.65 -1.38 -9.23
N LEU A 174 4.54 -1.47 -8.53
CA LEU A 174 4.11 -0.52 -7.50
C LEU A 174 4.27 -1.16 -6.12
N VAL A 175 4.75 -0.37 -5.16
CA VAL A 175 4.97 -0.84 -3.79
C VAL A 175 3.95 -0.21 -2.85
N PHE A 176 3.21 -1.06 -2.15
CA PHE A 176 2.23 -0.67 -1.14
C PHE A 176 2.43 -1.42 0.18
N HIS A 177 1.82 -0.94 1.24
CA HIS A 177 1.69 -1.69 2.49
C HIS A 177 0.46 -2.60 2.45
N PRO A 178 0.58 -3.89 2.73
CA PRO A 178 -0.58 -4.78 2.84
C PRO A 178 -1.27 -4.61 4.20
N LEU A 179 -1.92 -3.45 4.43
CA LEU A 179 -2.61 -3.03 5.66
C LEU A 179 -1.72 -2.87 6.91
N TYR A 180 -0.41 -2.94 6.75
CA TYR A 180 0.57 -2.77 7.82
C TYR A 180 1.88 -2.21 7.29
N ASN A 181 2.36 -1.11 7.86
CA ASN A 181 3.56 -0.39 7.42
C ASN A 181 4.90 -1.07 7.80
N GLY A 182 4.88 -2.24 8.41
CA GLY A 182 6.03 -3.13 8.60
C GLY A 182 6.07 -4.27 7.56
N MET A 183 5.30 -4.15 6.48
CA MET A 183 5.33 -5.06 5.34
C MET A 183 5.21 -4.27 4.04
N SER A 184 5.84 -4.78 2.99
CA SER A 184 5.73 -4.21 1.64
C SER A 184 5.34 -5.28 0.64
N MET A 185 4.43 -4.91 -0.24
CA MET A 185 3.90 -5.74 -1.32
C MET A 185 4.13 -5.06 -2.65
N PHE A 186 4.63 -5.81 -3.62
CA PHE A 186 4.91 -5.38 -4.98
C PHE A 186 3.85 -5.94 -5.91
N ILE A 187 3.16 -5.07 -6.61
CA ILE A 187 2.10 -5.43 -7.56
C ILE A 187 2.33 -4.75 -8.90
N LYS A 188 1.81 -5.33 -9.96
CA LYS A 188 1.73 -4.65 -11.27
C LYS A 188 0.62 -3.61 -11.26
N PRO A 189 0.80 -2.49 -11.99
CA PRO A 189 -0.25 -1.49 -12.20
C PRO A 189 -1.52 -2.06 -12.81
#